data_35c3c51fa34a2998fdfcd8c3404e444e
#
_entry.id   35c3c51fa34a2998fdfcd8c3404e444e
#
_cell.length_a   1.000
_cell.length_b   1.000
_cell.length_c   1.000
_cell.angle_alpha   90.00
_cell.angle_beta   90.00
_cell.angle_gamma   90.00
#
_symmetry.space_group_name_H-M   'P 1'
#
loop_
_entity.id
_entity.type
_entity.pdbx_description
1 polymer ?
#
loop_
_entity_poly.entity_id
_entity_poly.type
_entity_poly.pdbx_seq_one_letter_code
_entity_poly.pdbx_strand_id
1 'polypeptide(L)' 'MTAQDRDYFMLRARQEDEAAQSSTSRTVRSRHEELGWLYRMRVQFDGREDLVVQRG' A
#
# COMPACT_ATOMS: atom_id res chain seq x y z
N MET A 1 12.43 3.58 -5.84
CA MET A 1 11.16 4.34 -5.76
C MET A 1 11.46 5.80 -5.49
N THR A 2 10.85 6.68 -6.24
CA THR A 2 11.02 8.12 -6.02
C THR A 2 10.08 8.58 -4.89
N ALA A 3 10.33 9.79 -4.39
CA ALA A 3 9.46 10.38 -3.39
C ALA A 3 8.03 10.53 -3.91
N GLN A 4 7.89 10.86 -5.19
CA GLN A 4 6.58 10.98 -5.82
C GLN A 4 5.86 9.65 -5.85
N ASP A 5 6.58 8.57 -6.17
CA ASP A 5 5.98 7.24 -6.20
C ASP A 5 5.52 6.83 -4.82
N ARG A 6 6.35 7.12 -3.80
CA ARG A 6 5.98 6.81 -2.43
C ARG A 6 4.72 7.55 -2.03
N ASP A 7 4.66 8.84 -2.34
CA ASP A 7 3.50 9.66 -2.02
C ASP A 7 2.26 9.12 -2.72
N TYR A 8 2.39 8.70 -3.96
CA TYR A 8 1.30 8.11 -4.72
C TYR A 8 0.78 6.85 -4.03
N PHE A 9 1.68 5.93 -3.65
CA PHE A 9 1.26 4.69 -3.02
C PHE A 9 0.63 4.94 -1.65
N MET A 10 1.15 5.90 -0.90
CA MET A 10 0.55 6.23 0.39
C MET A 10 -0.85 6.83 0.22
N LEU A 11 -1.02 7.66 -0.79
CA LEU A 11 -2.33 8.21 -1.10
C LEU A 11 -3.31 7.11 -1.48
N ARG A 12 -2.86 6.17 -2.33
CA ARG A 12 -3.72 5.05 -2.73
C ARG A 12 -4.10 4.18 -1.55
N ALA A 13 -3.14 3.94 -0.64
CA ALA A 13 -3.44 3.16 0.55
C ALA A 13 -4.52 3.83 1.38
N ARG A 14 -4.44 5.15 1.55
CA ARG A 14 -5.45 5.89 2.29
C ARG A 14 -6.81 5.81 1.60
N GLN A 15 -6.83 5.95 0.29
CA GLN A 15 -8.08 5.86 -0.47
C GLN A 15 -8.73 4.50 -0.31
N GLU A 16 -7.93 3.44 -0.33
CA GLU A 16 -8.49 2.10 -0.14
C GLU A 16 -9.02 1.92 1.28
N ASP A 17 -8.34 2.46 2.27
CA ASP A 17 -8.83 2.40 3.65
C ASP A 17 -10.16 3.14 3.78
N GLU A 18 -10.29 4.30 3.18
CA GLU A 18 -11.53 5.07 3.22
C GLU A 18 -12.66 4.31 2.52
N ALA A 19 -12.35 3.70 1.38
CA ALA A 19 -13.32 2.90 0.66
C ALA A 19 -13.76 1.70 1.50
N ALA A 20 -12.83 1.07 2.22
CA ALA A 20 -13.16 -0.05 3.10
C ALA A 20 -14.11 0.40 4.21
N GLN A 21 -13.85 1.55 4.79
CA GLN A 21 -14.68 2.05 5.90
C GLN A 21 -16.09 2.39 5.45
N SER A 22 -16.24 2.88 4.23
CA SER A 22 -17.56 3.27 3.73
C SER A 22 -18.29 2.12 3.05
N SER A 23 -17.67 0.97 2.89
CA SER A 23 -18.32 -0.17 2.25
C SER A 23 -19.24 -0.89 3.22
N THR A 24 -20.45 -1.24 2.75
CA THR A 24 -21.39 -2.04 3.54
C THR A 24 -21.18 -3.53 3.31
N SER A 25 -20.47 -3.91 2.26
CA SER A 25 -20.21 -5.30 1.94
C SER A 25 -18.91 -5.75 2.61
N ARG A 26 -19.01 -6.83 3.39
CA ARG A 26 -17.81 -7.38 4.05
C ARG A 26 -16.75 -7.80 3.04
N THR A 27 -17.19 -8.43 1.96
CA THR A 27 -16.26 -8.89 0.94
C THR A 27 -15.54 -7.71 0.28
N VAL A 28 -16.27 -6.66 -0.05
CA VAL A 28 -15.69 -5.48 -0.67
C VAL A 28 -14.76 -4.77 0.31
N ARG A 29 -15.17 -4.66 1.57
CA ARG A 29 -14.32 -4.05 2.59
C ARG A 29 -13.00 -4.79 2.73
N SER A 30 -13.07 -6.11 2.80
CA SER A 30 -11.88 -6.93 2.94
C SER A 30 -10.94 -6.73 1.76
N ARG A 31 -11.50 -6.60 0.56
CA ARG A 31 -10.71 -6.36 -0.65
C ARG A 31 -9.96 -5.04 -0.59
N HIS A 32 -10.67 -3.98 -0.17
CA HIS A 32 -10.04 -2.66 -0.06
C HIS A 32 -8.98 -2.64 1.02
N GLU A 33 -9.22 -3.30 2.14
CA GLU A 33 -8.24 -3.40 3.20
C GLU A 33 -6.98 -4.11 2.72
N GLU A 34 -7.14 -5.17 1.95
CA GLU A 34 -6.03 -5.90 1.38
C GLU A 34 -5.23 -5.03 0.42
N LEU A 35 -5.91 -4.28 -0.44
CA LEU A 35 -5.24 -3.39 -1.36
C LEU A 35 -4.47 -2.30 -0.63
N GLY A 36 -5.07 -1.72 0.39
CA GLY A 36 -4.39 -0.70 1.20
C GLY A 36 -3.13 -1.26 1.84
N TRP A 37 -3.23 -2.46 2.38
CA TRP A 37 -2.09 -3.15 2.98
C TRP A 37 -0.98 -3.38 1.95
N LEU A 38 -1.35 -3.82 0.76
CA LEU A 38 -0.37 -4.08 -0.30
C LEU A 38 0.36 -2.81 -0.71
N TYR A 39 -0.35 -1.70 -0.80
CA TYR A 39 0.30 -0.43 -1.13
C TYR A 39 1.30 -0.02 -0.05
N ARG A 40 0.94 -0.18 1.23
CA ARG A 40 1.84 0.14 2.32
C ARG A 40 3.06 -0.76 2.32
N MET A 41 2.85 -2.05 2.07
CA MET A 41 3.95 -3.00 2.02
C MET A 41 4.90 -2.67 0.88
N ARG A 42 4.36 -2.22 -0.23
CA ARG A 42 5.21 -1.84 -1.36
C ARG A 42 6.16 -0.71 -0.98
N VAL A 43 5.66 0.27 -0.26
CA VAL A 43 6.50 1.39 0.19
C VAL A 43 7.58 0.89 1.13
N GLN A 44 7.24 0.02 2.06
CA GLN A 44 8.20 -0.51 3.02
C GLN A 44 9.25 -1.40 2.35
N PHE A 45 8.79 -2.27 1.46
CA PHE A 45 9.71 -3.19 0.80
C PHE A 45 10.64 -2.50 -0.17
N ASP A 46 10.20 -1.40 -0.74
CA ASP A 46 11.07 -0.67 -1.64
C ASP A 46 12.35 -0.21 -0.92
N GLY A 47 12.19 0.28 0.30
CA GLY A 47 13.35 0.64 1.11
C GLY A 47 14.21 -0.55 1.48
N ARG A 48 13.59 -1.70 1.71
CA ARG A 48 14.33 -2.92 2.06
C ARG A 48 14.99 -3.55 0.85
N GLU A 49 14.38 -3.41 -0.31
CA GLU A 49 14.96 -3.93 -1.54
C GLU A 49 16.34 -3.35 -1.78
N ASP A 50 16.50 -2.08 -1.50
CA ASP A 50 17.81 -1.45 -1.66
C ASP A 50 18.87 -2.15 -0.83
N LEU A 51 18.51 -2.51 0.41
CA LEU A 51 19.44 -3.21 1.29
C LEU A 51 19.73 -4.61 0.77
N VAL A 52 18.71 -5.30 0.28
CA VAL A 52 18.86 -6.65 -0.24
C VAL A 52 19.74 -6.66 -1.48
N VAL A 53 19.52 -5.71 -2.36
CA VAL A 53 20.31 -5.61 -3.59
C VAL A 53 21.78 -5.36 -3.25
N GLN A 54 22.04 -4.53 -2.27
CA GLN A 54 23.41 -4.23 -1.88
C GLN A 54 24.12 -5.46 -1.31
N ARG A 55 23.39 -6.34 -0.70
CA ARG A 55 23.95 -7.55 -0.12
C ARG A 55 24.24 -8.60 -1.18
N GLY A 56 23.45 -8.59 -2.23
CA GLY A 56 23.58 -9.56 -3.30
C GLY A 56 24.73 -9.24 -4.18
#